data_dbfe22ed968a47f32fc14f431ebcdf86
#
_entry.id   dbfe22ed968a47f32fc14f431ebcdf86
#
_cell.length_a   1.000
_cell.length_b   1.000
_cell.length_c   1.000
_cell.angle_alpha   90.00
_cell.angle_beta   90.00
_cell.angle_gamma   90.00
#
_symmetry.space_group_name_H-M   'P 1'
#
loop_
_entity.id
_entity.type
_entity.pdbx_description
1 polymer ?
#
loop_
_entity_poly.entity_id
_entity_poly.type
_entity_poly.pdbx_seq_one_letter_code
_entity_poly.pdbx_strand_id
1 'polypeptide(L)'
;MLRTRLVGTLLTATAVALCLLALSCATGQQSMTAVPKPDPVVRGRYLVTIMSCNDCHTPGYFYGAPDTLRRLAGSDLGWVGPWGVVHARNLTPDSATGIGSWTKEQIVMALRSGNTPSGAQLAAIMPWANYASILDEGDAMAIASYLKSLPPVTHKNLDRISPTGKLAGATIAFPPPPDWDVPPAKAPSGGK
;
A
#
# COMPACT_ATOMS: atom_id res chain seq x y z
N MET A 1 -62.45 50.54 -6.51
CA MET A 1 -61.62 50.31 -5.36
C MET A 1 -61.49 48.81 -4.91
N LEU A 2 -62.42 47.93 -5.27
CA LEU A 2 -62.40 46.53 -4.85
C LEU A 2 -61.38 45.66 -5.64
N ARG A 3 -61.16 45.92 -6.96
CA ARG A 3 -60.23 45.17 -7.82
C ARG A 3 -58.74 45.36 -7.46
N THR A 4 -58.34 46.53 -6.97
CA THR A 4 -56.94 46.79 -6.55
C THR A 4 -56.55 46.11 -5.25
N ARG A 5 -57.48 45.86 -4.36
CA ARG A 5 -57.23 45.15 -3.10
C ARG A 5 -57.10 43.65 -3.29
N LEU A 6 -57.85 43.06 -4.25
CA LEU A 6 -57.73 41.62 -4.58
C LEU A 6 -56.39 41.27 -5.23
N VAL A 7 -55.87 42.11 -6.12
CA VAL A 7 -54.57 41.87 -6.77
C VAL A 7 -53.43 41.97 -5.78
N GLY A 8 -53.48 42.92 -4.80
CA GLY A 8 -52.46 43.05 -3.78
C GLY A 8 -52.38 41.86 -2.82
N THR A 9 -53.54 41.29 -2.45
CA THR A 9 -53.57 40.10 -1.57
C THR A 9 -53.12 38.82 -2.26
N LEU A 10 -53.38 38.66 -3.57
CA LEU A 10 -52.87 37.51 -4.33
C LEU A 10 -51.35 37.55 -4.49
N LEU A 11 -50.77 38.74 -4.76
CA LEU A 11 -49.33 38.90 -4.93
C LEU A 11 -48.57 38.66 -3.63
N THR A 12 -49.12 39.07 -2.47
CA THR A 12 -48.49 38.81 -1.16
C THR A 12 -48.57 37.33 -0.76
N ALA A 13 -49.69 36.66 -1.06
CA ALA A 13 -49.82 35.22 -0.77
C ALA A 13 -48.89 34.37 -1.61
N THR A 14 -48.66 34.70 -2.88
CA THR A 14 -47.69 33.98 -3.75
C THR A 14 -46.24 34.24 -3.28
N ALA A 15 -45.88 35.42 -2.89
CA ALA A 15 -44.56 35.73 -2.38
C ALA A 15 -44.21 34.96 -1.08
N VAL A 16 -45.17 34.87 -0.15
CA VAL A 16 -45.00 34.10 1.10
C VAL A 16 -44.90 32.59 0.78
N ALA A 17 -45.68 32.06 -0.12
CA ALA A 17 -45.60 30.66 -0.50
C ALA A 17 -44.25 30.32 -1.15
N LEU A 18 -43.71 31.19 -2.03
CA LEU A 18 -42.37 30.99 -2.61
C LEU A 18 -41.25 31.05 -1.55
N CYS A 19 -41.35 31.95 -0.57
CA CYS A 19 -40.39 32.03 0.54
C CYS A 19 -40.41 30.75 1.41
N LEU A 20 -41.60 30.22 1.71
CA LEU A 20 -41.75 28.99 2.49
C LEU A 20 -41.21 27.78 1.76
N LEU A 21 -41.36 27.70 0.42
CA LEU A 21 -40.77 26.64 -0.41
C LEU A 21 -39.23 26.75 -0.47
N ALA A 22 -38.69 27.97 -0.52
CA ALA A 22 -37.23 28.18 -0.51
C ALA A 22 -36.60 27.81 0.85
N LEU A 23 -37.29 28.08 1.98
CA LEU A 23 -36.82 27.66 3.30
C LEU A 23 -36.84 26.12 3.46
N SER A 24 -37.80 25.43 2.86
CA SER A 24 -37.85 23.95 2.90
C SER A 24 -36.70 23.29 2.17
N CYS A 25 -36.16 23.90 1.10
CA CYS A 25 -34.96 23.39 0.42
C CYS A 25 -33.67 23.63 1.21
N ALA A 26 -33.61 24.63 2.09
CA ALA A 26 -32.43 24.95 2.87
C ALA A 26 -32.21 24.00 4.07
N THR A 27 -33.27 23.33 4.55
CA THR A 27 -33.19 22.41 5.69
C THR A 27 -32.84 20.97 5.32
N GLY A 28 -32.70 20.66 4.01
CA GLY A 28 -32.35 19.35 3.50
C GLY A 28 -30.85 19.06 3.42
N GLN A 29 -29.98 19.91 3.94
CA GLN A 29 -28.57 19.56 4.13
C GLN A 29 -28.50 18.59 5.32
N GLN A 30 -28.77 17.30 5.01
CA GLN A 30 -28.35 16.24 5.90
C GLN A 30 -26.84 16.40 6.09
N SER A 31 -26.45 16.81 7.28
CA SER A 31 -25.06 16.75 7.72
C SER A 31 -24.63 15.31 7.47
N MET A 32 -23.88 15.07 6.39
CA MET A 32 -23.23 13.78 6.19
C MET A 32 -22.35 13.58 7.41
N THR A 33 -22.84 12.80 8.36
CA THR A 33 -22.03 12.38 9.49
C THR A 33 -20.76 11.78 8.89
N ALA A 34 -19.63 12.44 9.12
CA ALA A 34 -18.35 11.99 8.63
C ALA A 34 -18.20 10.52 9.04
N VAL A 35 -18.04 9.63 8.05
CA VAL A 35 -17.76 8.22 8.33
C VAL A 35 -16.55 8.17 9.25
N PRO A 36 -16.64 7.56 10.44
CA PRO A 36 -15.52 7.51 11.36
C PRO A 36 -14.28 6.97 10.63
N LYS A 37 -13.17 7.69 10.73
CA LYS A 37 -11.91 7.24 10.13
C LYS A 37 -11.54 5.90 10.79
N PRO A 38 -11.29 4.84 10.02
CA PRO A 38 -10.95 3.52 10.59
C PRO A 38 -9.68 3.62 11.44
N ASP A 39 -9.58 2.76 12.46
CA ASP A 39 -8.36 2.61 13.24
C ASP A 39 -7.16 2.40 12.29
N PRO A 40 -6.07 3.17 12.45
CA PRO A 40 -4.93 3.09 11.54
C PRO A 40 -4.29 1.70 11.49
N VAL A 41 -4.29 0.94 12.59
CA VAL A 41 -3.75 -0.43 12.61
C VAL A 41 -4.64 -1.37 11.80
N VAL A 42 -5.96 -1.25 11.94
CA VAL A 42 -6.94 -2.04 11.17
C VAL A 42 -6.84 -1.69 9.68
N ARG A 43 -6.78 -0.39 9.35
CA ARG A 43 -6.60 0.07 7.96
C ARG A 43 -5.27 -0.42 7.38
N GLY A 44 -4.18 -0.30 8.13
CA GLY A 44 -2.85 -0.74 7.73
C GLY A 44 -2.78 -2.25 7.48
N ARG A 45 -3.42 -3.05 8.35
CA ARG A 45 -3.53 -4.50 8.15
C ARG A 45 -4.23 -4.83 6.82
N TYR A 46 -5.34 -4.16 6.54
CA TYR A 46 -6.06 -4.33 5.27
C TYR A 46 -5.16 -4.01 4.08
N LEU A 47 -4.48 -2.86 4.10
CA LEU A 47 -3.59 -2.43 3.02
C LEU A 47 -2.42 -3.40 2.81
N VAL A 48 -1.72 -3.81 3.87
CA VAL A 48 -0.63 -4.79 3.81
C VAL A 48 -1.10 -6.11 3.20
N THR A 49 -2.37 -6.49 3.44
CA THR A 49 -2.94 -7.70 2.88
C THR A 49 -3.24 -7.56 1.39
N ILE A 50 -3.95 -6.51 0.97
CA ILE A 50 -4.32 -6.35 -0.45
C ILE A 50 -3.14 -5.95 -1.34
N MET A 51 -2.10 -5.32 -0.78
CA MET A 51 -0.86 -4.99 -1.47
C MET A 51 0.12 -6.17 -1.52
N SER A 52 -0.29 -7.34 -1.07
CA SER A 52 0.48 -8.59 -1.13
C SER A 52 1.88 -8.53 -0.48
N CYS A 53 2.05 -7.74 0.57
CA CYS A 53 3.34 -7.61 1.25
C CYS A 53 3.86 -8.94 1.78
N ASN A 54 2.94 -9.84 2.18
CA ASN A 54 3.28 -11.17 2.68
C ASN A 54 3.95 -12.05 1.63
N ASP A 55 3.63 -11.88 0.35
CA ASP A 55 4.11 -12.75 -0.72
C ASP A 55 5.65 -12.76 -0.75
N CYS A 56 6.25 -11.59 -0.61
CA CYS A 56 7.71 -11.45 -0.54
C CYS A 56 8.23 -11.50 0.90
N HIS A 57 7.51 -10.90 1.87
CA HIS A 57 8.03 -10.65 3.22
C HIS A 57 7.67 -11.73 4.25
N THR A 58 7.07 -12.86 3.84
CA THR A 58 6.81 -14.01 4.71
C THR A 58 7.50 -15.25 4.13
N PRO A 59 8.34 -15.97 4.90
CA PRO A 59 9.00 -17.16 4.38
C PRO A 59 7.98 -18.20 3.91
N GLY A 60 8.30 -18.89 2.82
CA GLY A 60 7.48 -19.98 2.29
C GLY A 60 6.21 -19.57 1.55
N TYR A 61 5.86 -18.27 1.52
CA TYR A 61 4.60 -17.81 0.92
C TYR A 61 4.49 -18.20 -0.57
N PHE A 62 5.54 -17.97 -1.35
CA PHE A 62 5.58 -18.35 -2.77
C PHE A 62 5.51 -19.86 -3.03
N TYR A 63 5.76 -20.66 -2.02
CA TYR A 63 5.66 -22.12 -2.12
C TYR A 63 4.30 -22.67 -1.65
N GLY A 64 3.35 -21.77 -1.34
CA GLY A 64 2.05 -22.15 -0.78
C GLY A 64 2.11 -22.71 0.65
N ALA A 65 3.23 -22.56 1.33
CA ALA A 65 3.50 -23.02 2.68
C ALA A 65 4.02 -21.89 3.58
N PRO A 66 3.22 -20.83 3.83
CA PRO A 66 3.68 -19.66 4.57
C PRO A 66 4.02 -20.03 6.04
N ASP A 67 5.17 -19.59 6.49
CA ASP A 67 5.54 -19.66 7.89
C ASP A 67 4.80 -18.59 8.70
N THR A 68 3.71 -19.01 9.34
CA THR A 68 2.85 -18.09 10.10
C THR A 68 3.50 -17.52 11.36
N LEU A 69 4.52 -18.20 11.90
CA LEU A 69 5.29 -17.72 13.07
C LEU A 69 6.27 -16.60 12.68
N ARG A 70 6.70 -16.57 11.41
CA ARG A 70 7.59 -15.55 10.87
C ARG A 70 6.87 -14.63 9.86
N ARG A 71 5.59 -14.41 10.06
CA ARG A 71 4.81 -13.52 9.19
C ARG A 71 5.42 -12.13 9.12
N LEU A 72 5.67 -11.64 7.91
CA LEU A 72 6.30 -10.35 7.62
C LEU A 72 7.74 -10.20 8.20
N ALA A 73 8.37 -11.30 8.61
CA ALA A 73 9.75 -11.27 9.11
C ALA A 73 10.79 -11.35 7.98
N GLY A 74 10.37 -11.13 6.74
CA GLY A 74 11.23 -11.23 5.57
C GLY A 74 11.32 -12.65 5.01
N SER A 75 12.06 -12.82 3.92
CA SER A 75 12.26 -14.12 3.26
C SER A 75 13.68 -14.22 2.71
N ASP A 76 14.25 -15.42 2.76
CA ASP A 76 15.54 -15.73 2.17
C ASP A 76 15.41 -16.15 0.68
N LEU A 77 14.22 -16.08 0.10
CA LEU A 77 14.04 -16.18 -1.33
C LEU A 77 14.70 -14.97 -2.01
N GLY A 78 15.66 -15.25 -2.88
CA GLY A 78 16.42 -14.23 -3.61
C GLY A 78 15.71 -13.80 -4.90
N TRP A 79 15.68 -12.51 -5.15
CA TRP A 79 15.18 -11.90 -6.38
C TRP A 79 16.34 -11.39 -7.21
N VAL A 80 16.64 -12.06 -8.32
CA VAL A 80 17.77 -11.76 -9.20
C VAL A 80 17.34 -10.80 -10.28
N GLY A 81 18.09 -9.73 -10.46
CA GLY A 81 17.84 -8.76 -11.52
C GLY A 81 19.04 -7.82 -11.74
N PRO A 82 18.86 -6.71 -12.48
CA PRO A 82 19.94 -5.74 -12.70
C PRO A 82 20.51 -5.15 -11.41
N TRP A 83 19.77 -5.25 -10.31
CA TRP A 83 20.17 -4.86 -8.95
C TRP A 83 21.03 -5.88 -8.23
N GLY A 84 21.36 -7.02 -8.86
CA GLY A 84 21.95 -8.18 -8.21
C GLY A 84 20.92 -9.09 -7.58
N VAL A 85 21.21 -9.67 -6.43
CA VAL A 85 20.25 -10.45 -5.64
C VAL A 85 19.82 -9.66 -4.45
N VAL A 86 18.52 -9.53 -4.27
CA VAL A 86 17.91 -8.90 -3.09
C VAL A 86 16.96 -9.87 -2.41
N HIS A 87 16.83 -9.74 -1.10
CA HIS A 87 15.94 -10.54 -0.28
C HIS A 87 14.96 -9.60 0.42
N ALA A 88 13.70 -10.03 0.55
CA ALA A 88 12.71 -9.25 1.25
C ALA A 88 13.05 -9.16 2.74
N ARG A 89 13.19 -7.94 3.26
CA ARG A 89 13.65 -7.68 4.62
C ARG A 89 12.56 -7.89 5.65
N ASN A 90 12.98 -8.09 6.90
CA ASN A 90 12.12 -8.19 8.06
C ASN A 90 11.37 -6.87 8.31
N LEU A 91 10.04 -6.90 8.20
CA LEU A 91 9.14 -5.76 8.43
C LEU A 91 8.54 -5.74 9.86
N THR A 92 8.91 -6.70 10.71
CA THR A 92 8.49 -6.68 12.11
C THR A 92 9.28 -5.63 12.91
N PRO A 93 8.75 -5.17 14.06
CA PRO A 93 9.43 -4.17 14.88
C PRO A 93 10.57 -4.74 15.73
N ASP A 94 11.27 -5.77 15.23
CA ASP A 94 12.50 -6.24 15.82
C ASP A 94 13.61 -5.18 15.62
N SER A 95 14.29 -4.78 16.69
CA SER A 95 15.27 -3.70 16.66
C SER A 95 16.60 -4.08 16.02
N ALA A 96 16.93 -5.37 16.02
CA ALA A 96 18.21 -5.88 15.53
C ALA A 96 18.13 -6.29 14.04
N THR A 97 17.03 -6.89 13.62
CA THR A 97 16.92 -7.51 12.29
C THR A 97 15.78 -6.95 11.45
N GLY A 98 14.87 -6.16 12.04
CA GLY A 98 13.69 -5.60 11.39
C GLY A 98 13.70 -4.07 11.37
N ILE A 99 12.48 -3.51 11.34
CA ILE A 99 12.26 -2.05 11.29
C ILE A 99 11.99 -1.46 12.69
N GLY A 100 12.41 -2.11 13.77
CA GLY A 100 12.14 -1.67 15.14
C GLY A 100 12.70 -0.29 15.46
N SER A 101 13.88 0.03 14.95
CA SER A 101 14.55 1.32 15.13
C SER A 101 14.01 2.44 14.22
N TRP A 102 13.16 2.12 13.23
CA TRP A 102 12.62 3.11 12.31
C TRP A 102 11.41 3.83 12.91
N THR A 103 11.29 5.13 12.63
CA THR A 103 10.05 5.87 12.90
C THR A 103 8.99 5.51 11.85
N LYS A 104 7.73 5.85 12.12
CA LYS A 104 6.65 5.65 11.15
C LYS A 104 6.88 6.48 9.88
N GLU A 105 7.38 7.70 10.02
CA GLU A 105 7.71 8.61 8.92
C GLU A 105 8.83 8.03 8.04
N GLN A 106 9.81 7.36 8.63
CA GLN A 106 10.86 6.66 7.89
C GLN A 106 10.32 5.46 7.11
N ILE A 107 9.34 4.74 7.67
CA ILE A 107 8.63 3.68 6.95
C ILE A 107 7.83 4.28 5.78
N VAL A 108 7.10 5.37 6.00
CA VAL A 108 6.36 6.10 4.95
C VAL A 108 7.30 6.57 3.85
N MET A 109 8.46 7.13 4.21
CA MET A 109 9.49 7.54 3.24
C MET A 109 9.94 6.35 2.39
N ALA A 110 10.25 5.21 3.00
CA ALA A 110 10.67 4.01 2.26
C ALA A 110 9.57 3.50 1.31
N LEU A 111 8.31 3.51 1.74
CA LEU A 111 7.17 3.10 0.91
C LEU A 111 6.92 4.03 -0.28
N ARG A 112 7.15 5.35 -0.13
CA ARG A 112 6.77 6.35 -1.14
C ARG A 112 7.93 6.86 -1.99
N SER A 113 9.16 6.71 -1.53
CA SER A 113 10.34 7.17 -2.29
C SER A 113 11.36 6.07 -2.56
N GLY A 114 11.20 4.91 -1.96
CA GLY A 114 12.17 3.83 -2.02
C GLY A 114 13.45 4.08 -1.20
N ASN A 115 13.53 5.18 -0.45
CA ASN A 115 14.72 5.53 0.33
C ASN A 115 14.61 5.02 1.76
N THR A 116 15.62 4.29 2.20
CA THR A 116 15.71 3.81 3.59
C THR A 116 16.40 4.85 4.49
N PRO A 117 16.23 4.78 5.82
CA PRO A 117 16.93 5.67 6.74
C PRO A 117 18.46 5.62 6.64
N SER A 118 19.02 4.52 6.13
CA SER A 118 20.47 4.39 5.90
C SER A 118 20.95 5.04 4.60
N GLY A 119 20.05 5.65 3.81
CA GLY A 119 20.34 6.24 2.50
C GLY A 119 20.39 5.21 1.35
N ALA A 120 20.14 3.94 1.63
CA ALA A 120 20.06 2.94 0.58
C ALA A 120 18.72 3.02 -0.15
N GLN A 121 18.74 2.77 -1.48
CA GLN A 121 17.53 2.66 -2.28
C GLN A 121 17.02 1.21 -2.35
N LEU A 122 15.72 1.03 -2.20
CA LEU A 122 15.05 -0.24 -2.41
C LEU A 122 15.17 -0.64 -3.89
N ALA A 123 15.41 -1.92 -4.15
CA ALA A 123 15.41 -2.44 -5.50
C ALA A 123 14.00 -2.30 -6.13
N ALA A 124 13.95 -2.11 -7.45
CA ALA A 124 12.69 -1.88 -8.17
C ALA A 124 11.70 -3.05 -8.10
N ILE A 125 12.16 -4.26 -7.76
CA ILE A 125 11.28 -5.41 -7.48
C ILE A 125 10.34 -5.15 -6.30
N MET A 126 10.76 -4.34 -5.31
CA MET A 126 9.84 -3.75 -4.34
C MET A 126 9.11 -2.61 -5.03
N PRO A 127 7.80 -2.68 -5.27
CA PRO A 127 7.10 -1.77 -6.16
C PRO A 127 6.80 -0.40 -5.53
N TRP A 128 7.79 0.20 -4.85
CA TRP A 128 7.66 1.48 -4.15
C TRP A 128 7.23 2.63 -5.07
N ALA A 129 7.63 2.59 -6.35
CA ALA A 129 7.22 3.61 -7.32
C ALA A 129 5.70 3.58 -7.57
N ASN A 130 5.09 2.37 -7.60
CA ASN A 130 3.65 2.23 -7.69
C ASN A 130 2.99 2.73 -6.40
N TYR A 131 3.54 2.38 -5.24
CA TYR A 131 3.03 2.85 -3.96
C TYR A 131 3.09 4.36 -3.82
N ALA A 132 4.14 5.00 -4.35
CA ALA A 132 4.26 6.46 -4.39
C ALA A 132 3.09 7.15 -5.11
N SER A 133 2.53 6.49 -6.15
CA SER A 133 1.46 7.06 -6.97
C SER A 133 0.05 6.81 -6.42
N ILE A 134 -0.15 5.76 -5.61
CA ILE A 134 -1.48 5.33 -5.15
C ILE A 134 -1.71 5.51 -3.65
N LEU A 135 -0.67 5.52 -2.82
CA LEU A 135 -0.81 5.71 -1.39
C LEU A 135 -0.83 7.19 -1.03
N ASP A 136 -1.92 7.63 -0.43
CA ASP A 136 -1.90 8.89 0.30
C ASP A 136 -1.08 8.77 1.60
N GLU A 137 -0.82 9.90 2.24
CA GLU A 137 -0.04 9.92 3.48
C GLU A 137 -0.74 9.18 4.62
N GLY A 138 -2.07 9.24 4.69
CA GLY A 138 -2.87 8.57 5.70
C GLY A 138 -2.79 7.06 5.58
N ASP A 139 -2.90 6.52 4.37
CA ASP A 139 -2.78 5.09 4.10
C ASP A 139 -1.35 4.59 4.32
N ALA A 140 -0.33 5.34 3.89
CA ALA A 140 1.06 5.01 4.17
C ALA A 140 1.36 5.00 5.68
N MET A 141 0.82 5.97 6.43
CA MET A 141 0.94 6.03 7.89
C MET A 141 0.17 4.90 8.58
N ALA A 142 -0.96 4.47 8.03
CA ALA A 142 -1.71 3.31 8.51
C ALA A 142 -0.90 2.02 8.35
N ILE A 143 -0.26 1.82 7.20
CA ILE A 143 0.67 0.69 6.98
C ILE A 143 1.78 0.72 8.03
N ALA A 144 2.45 1.85 8.20
CA ALA A 144 3.52 2.01 9.19
C ALA A 144 3.02 1.72 10.62
N SER A 145 1.81 2.16 10.96
CA SER A 145 1.20 1.89 12.26
C SER A 145 0.95 0.41 12.48
N TYR A 146 0.44 -0.30 11.48
CA TYR A 146 0.24 -1.74 11.53
C TYR A 146 1.58 -2.48 11.68
N LEU A 147 2.58 -2.18 10.86
CA LEU A 147 3.88 -2.84 10.94
C LEU A 147 4.54 -2.65 12.31
N LYS A 148 4.41 -1.46 12.88
CA LYS A 148 4.92 -1.17 14.25
C LYS A 148 4.11 -1.83 15.36
N SER A 149 2.90 -2.28 15.10
CA SER A 149 2.04 -3.00 16.05
C SER A 149 2.25 -4.51 16.07
N LEU A 150 3.00 -5.05 15.12
CA LEU A 150 3.28 -6.48 15.04
C LEU A 150 4.15 -6.93 16.23
N PRO A 151 4.07 -8.21 16.63
CA PRO A 151 5.07 -8.77 17.51
C PRO A 151 6.45 -8.76 16.83
N PRO A 152 7.53 -8.41 17.55
CA PRO A 152 8.87 -8.48 16.99
C PRO A 152 9.28 -9.94 16.74
N VAL A 153 9.84 -10.21 15.59
CA VAL A 153 10.39 -11.54 15.22
C VAL A 153 11.84 -11.35 14.82
N THR A 154 12.76 -11.95 15.54
CA THR A 154 14.19 -11.91 15.18
C THR A 154 14.44 -12.83 14.00
N HIS A 155 14.73 -12.26 12.85
CA HIS A 155 15.09 -12.99 11.63
C HIS A 155 16.03 -12.14 10.78
N LYS A 156 17.30 -12.51 10.73
CA LYS A 156 18.29 -11.88 9.87
C LYS A 156 18.21 -12.49 8.47
N ASN A 157 17.65 -11.75 7.54
CA ASN A 157 17.62 -12.15 6.13
C ASN A 157 19.01 -12.11 5.51
N LEU A 158 19.19 -12.88 4.43
CA LEU A 158 20.42 -12.87 3.64
C LEU A 158 20.74 -11.48 3.12
N ASP A 159 22.01 -11.16 3.06
CA ASP A 159 22.47 -9.86 2.58
C ASP A 159 22.30 -9.74 1.05
N ARG A 160 22.24 -8.49 0.57
CA ARG A 160 22.22 -8.21 -0.85
C ARG A 160 23.53 -8.68 -1.50
N ILE A 161 23.41 -9.36 -2.65
CA ILE A 161 24.54 -9.78 -3.46
C ILE A 161 24.61 -8.86 -4.68
N SER A 162 25.83 -8.37 -4.99
CA SER A 162 26.04 -7.53 -6.17
C SER A 162 25.74 -8.31 -7.46
N PRO A 163 25.49 -7.65 -8.61
CA PRO A 163 25.20 -8.32 -9.87
C PRO A 163 26.25 -9.34 -10.32
N THR A 164 27.51 -9.16 -9.88
CA THR A 164 28.63 -10.07 -10.18
C THR A 164 28.90 -11.08 -9.06
N GLY A 165 28.09 -11.05 -7.98
CA GLY A 165 28.26 -11.93 -6.82
C GLY A 165 27.75 -13.35 -7.10
N LYS A 166 28.27 -14.33 -6.34
CA LYS A 166 27.82 -15.72 -6.42
C LYS A 166 26.43 -15.87 -5.79
N LEU A 167 25.52 -16.53 -6.50
CA LEU A 167 24.17 -16.83 -6.00
C LEU A 167 24.23 -17.79 -4.80
N ALA A 168 23.40 -17.54 -3.81
CA ALA A 168 23.21 -18.40 -2.65
C ALA A 168 21.70 -18.63 -2.44
N GLY A 169 21.31 -19.90 -2.26
CA GLY A 169 19.92 -20.28 -1.99
C GLY A 169 18.99 -20.25 -3.20
N ALA A 170 17.68 -20.39 -2.94
CA ALA A 170 16.64 -20.34 -3.97
C ALA A 170 16.47 -18.90 -4.48
N THR A 171 16.33 -18.75 -5.82
CA THR A 171 16.21 -17.44 -6.45
C THR A 171 15.13 -17.46 -7.53
N ILE A 172 14.49 -16.30 -7.73
CA ILE A 172 13.69 -16.00 -8.92
C ILE A 172 14.49 -14.99 -9.73
N ALA A 173 14.78 -15.33 -10.99
CA ALA A 173 15.56 -14.49 -11.88
C ALA A 173 14.67 -13.75 -12.88
N PHE A 174 14.97 -12.47 -13.07
CA PHE A 174 14.38 -11.65 -14.11
C PHE A 174 15.45 -11.43 -15.19
N PRO A 175 15.19 -11.76 -16.45
CA PRO A 175 16.12 -11.49 -17.53
C PRO A 175 16.37 -9.97 -17.65
N PRO A 176 17.52 -9.54 -18.18
CA PRO A 176 17.74 -8.12 -18.43
C PRO A 176 16.81 -7.59 -19.55
N PRO A 177 16.42 -6.31 -19.51
CA PRO A 177 15.73 -5.69 -20.65
C PRO A 177 16.59 -5.77 -21.92
N PRO A 178 16.01 -5.90 -23.13
CA PRO A 178 14.58 -5.83 -23.46
C PRO A 178 13.82 -7.16 -23.40
N ASP A 179 14.43 -8.23 -22.93
CA ASP A 179 13.92 -9.61 -23.08
C ASP A 179 12.75 -9.95 -22.14
N TRP A 180 12.30 -9.03 -21.32
CA TRP A 180 11.23 -9.29 -20.34
C TRP A 180 9.90 -9.68 -20.95
N ASP A 181 9.59 -9.19 -22.15
CA ASP A 181 8.36 -9.49 -22.89
C ASP A 181 8.58 -10.46 -24.06
N VAL A 182 9.76 -11.05 -24.16
CA VAL A 182 10.04 -12.05 -25.19
C VAL A 182 9.34 -13.36 -24.81
N PRO A 183 8.53 -13.94 -25.71
CA PRO A 183 7.95 -15.25 -25.45
C PRO A 183 9.06 -16.27 -25.15
N PRO A 184 8.85 -17.21 -24.22
CA PRO A 184 9.82 -18.24 -23.92
C PRO A 184 10.20 -18.97 -25.20
N ALA A 185 11.51 -19.21 -25.40
CA ALA A 185 12.00 -19.97 -26.52
C ALA A 185 11.22 -21.29 -26.60
N LYS A 186 10.71 -21.62 -27.81
CA LYS A 186 9.98 -22.85 -28.02
C LYS A 186 10.86 -24.01 -27.56
N ALA A 187 10.37 -24.81 -26.64
CA ALA A 187 11.11 -25.98 -26.19
C ALA A 187 11.55 -26.80 -27.40
N PRO A 188 12.80 -27.30 -27.44
CA PRO A 188 13.24 -28.14 -28.55
C PRO A 188 12.23 -29.26 -28.71
N SER A 189 11.66 -29.37 -29.92
CA SER A 189 10.75 -30.44 -30.26
C SER A 189 11.52 -31.73 -30.03
N GLY A 190 11.12 -32.51 -29.00
CA GLY A 190 11.75 -33.75 -28.67
C GLY A 190 11.80 -34.63 -29.92
N GLY A 191 12.99 -34.81 -30.46
CA GLY A 191 13.23 -35.82 -31.46
C GLY A 191 12.90 -37.18 -30.87
N LYS A 192 12.02 -37.90 -31.55
CA LYS A 192 11.80 -39.33 -31.30
C LYS A 192 13.02 -40.12 -31.65
#